data_fcc196160faf264bac94637d0a208faa
#
_entry.id   fcc196160faf264bac94637d0a208faa
#
_cell.length_a   1.000
_cell.length_b   1.000
_cell.length_c   1.000
_cell.angle_alpha   90.00
_cell.angle_beta   90.00
_cell.angle_gamma   90.00
#
_symmetry.space_group_name_H-M   'P 1'
#
loop_
_entity.id
_entity.type
_entity.pdbx_description
1 polymer ?
#
loop_
_entity_poly.entity_id
_entity_poly.type
_entity_poly.pdbx_seq_one_letter_code
_entity_poly.pdbx_strand_id
1 'polypeptide(L)'
;MDFSLVELSEEDNAFRVEARRFLAEHVTDEVCRHDRETGDNFHQGLHLKFGAAGYLEAEWKTESEGGFNRVRRRIWELEKRRARVPWVTWGTTAMVARSVTKFGSPELVEEVLPGVFNGHVRMCLGYTEPEGGSDVATCKTRAARDGDSWVINGSKMFTTGAHNCQYVFLITNTDPHARKHKSLTMFLVPLNSPGIEIQGLRTVDGDRTNIVYYSDVRVDDRYRLGEVNGGWTVLREPLNVEHGAVAPAPDGLQDTSIMMHQAGVMAEAVDRVAARVTRTGPGGHCLLDDGSVAYRLGRSVARMEAALSAPGIFGRVAIAQTMRDISPDLMDILGTAAALPFGTDGAADDGGAEYAYRFAPLVGIYGGTLEVFRNMIAEHVLGLGKPSYASPPNKAGSAPIAF
;
A
#
# COMPACT_ATOMS: atom_id res chain seq x y z
N MET A 1 14.43 -6.99 -23.69
CA MET A 1 14.72 -7.39 -22.30
C MET A 1 16.21 -7.66 -22.22
N ASP A 2 16.92 -7.02 -21.33
CA ASP A 2 18.33 -7.29 -21.08
C ASP A 2 18.40 -8.35 -19.97
N PHE A 3 18.97 -9.52 -20.29
CA PHE A 3 19.18 -10.63 -19.36
C PHE A 3 20.62 -10.69 -18.81
N SER A 4 21.38 -9.59 -18.99
CA SER A 4 22.72 -9.54 -18.43
C SER A 4 22.68 -9.56 -16.89
N LEU A 5 23.67 -10.21 -16.30
CA LEU A 5 23.85 -10.18 -14.85
C LEU A 5 24.29 -8.78 -14.44
N VAL A 6 23.61 -8.21 -13.45
CA VAL A 6 24.02 -6.95 -12.82
C VAL A 6 25.17 -7.25 -11.86
N GLU A 7 26.36 -6.80 -12.18
CA GLU A 7 27.49 -6.82 -11.25
C GLU A 7 27.41 -5.62 -10.32
N LEU A 8 27.36 -5.89 -9.00
CA LEU A 8 27.41 -4.85 -8.00
C LEU A 8 28.86 -4.39 -7.79
N SER A 9 29.05 -3.09 -7.55
CA SER A 9 30.31 -2.57 -7.06
C SER A 9 30.69 -3.22 -5.71
N GLU A 10 31.97 -3.13 -5.33
CA GLU A 10 32.42 -3.61 -4.01
C GLU A 10 31.65 -2.92 -2.86
N GLU A 11 31.42 -1.60 -2.99
CA GLU A 11 30.66 -0.81 -2.02
C GLU A 11 29.18 -1.23 -1.92
N ASP A 12 28.52 -1.47 -3.04
CA ASP A 12 27.13 -1.88 -3.06
C ASP A 12 26.97 -3.31 -2.56
N ASN A 13 27.96 -4.16 -2.83
CA ASN A 13 27.98 -5.53 -2.27
C ASN A 13 28.23 -5.50 -0.75
N ALA A 14 29.12 -4.64 -0.26
CA ALA A 14 29.32 -4.44 1.18
C ALA A 14 28.04 -3.95 1.86
N PHE A 15 27.34 -2.97 1.26
CA PHE A 15 26.04 -2.50 1.73
C PHE A 15 25.01 -3.63 1.76
N ARG A 16 24.93 -4.46 0.72
CA ARG A 16 24.03 -5.62 0.69
C ARG A 16 24.28 -6.59 1.85
N VAL A 17 25.55 -6.88 2.15
CA VAL A 17 25.94 -7.76 3.24
C VAL A 17 25.55 -7.14 4.60
N GLU A 18 25.79 -5.86 4.77
CA GLU A 18 25.41 -5.13 5.98
C GLU A 18 23.90 -5.11 6.19
N ALA A 19 23.13 -4.72 5.17
CA ALA A 19 21.68 -4.70 5.21
C ALA A 19 21.10 -6.08 5.54
N ARG A 20 21.63 -7.14 4.92
CA ARG A 20 21.22 -8.52 5.19
C ARG A 20 21.49 -8.94 6.64
N ARG A 21 22.67 -8.59 7.16
CA ARG A 21 23.05 -8.89 8.56
C ARG A 21 22.11 -8.17 9.53
N PHE A 22 21.87 -6.86 9.30
CA PHE A 22 20.96 -6.07 10.11
C PHE A 22 19.53 -6.64 10.12
N LEU A 23 19.02 -7.00 8.96
CA LEU A 23 17.69 -7.59 8.85
C LEU A 23 17.61 -8.98 9.50
N ALA A 24 18.62 -9.81 9.33
CA ALA A 24 18.66 -11.15 9.97
C ALA A 24 18.71 -11.06 11.50
N GLU A 25 19.34 -10.03 12.06
CA GLU A 25 19.40 -9.79 13.50
C GLU A 25 18.05 -9.29 14.07
N HIS A 26 17.29 -8.53 13.30
CA HIS A 26 16.15 -7.78 13.82
C HIS A 26 14.79 -8.25 13.34
N VAL A 27 14.71 -8.92 12.19
CA VAL A 27 13.48 -9.54 11.68
C VAL A 27 13.44 -10.99 12.15
N THR A 28 13.01 -11.15 13.40
CA THR A 28 12.94 -12.46 14.08
C THR A 28 11.64 -13.18 13.77
N ASP A 29 11.59 -14.48 14.08
CA ASP A 29 10.34 -15.26 13.97
C ASP A 29 9.21 -14.66 14.83
N GLU A 30 9.54 -14.00 15.94
CA GLU A 30 8.59 -13.27 16.77
C GLU A 30 7.97 -12.10 16.02
N VAL A 31 8.77 -11.29 15.33
CA VAL A 31 8.29 -10.19 14.49
C VAL A 31 7.35 -10.69 13.40
N CYS A 32 7.73 -11.76 12.70
CA CYS A 32 6.91 -12.36 11.65
C CYS A 32 5.62 -13.00 12.19
N ARG A 33 5.67 -13.60 13.39
CA ARG A 33 4.48 -14.16 14.05
C ARG A 33 3.54 -13.05 14.50
N HIS A 34 4.06 -12.01 15.16
CA HIS A 34 3.27 -10.85 15.59
C HIS A 34 2.51 -10.22 14.42
N ASP A 35 3.18 -10.05 13.30
CA ASP A 35 2.58 -9.50 12.09
C ASP A 35 1.40 -10.35 11.59
N ARG A 36 1.58 -11.66 11.51
CA ARG A 36 0.51 -12.60 11.11
C ARG A 36 -0.68 -12.64 12.09
N GLU A 37 -0.42 -12.54 13.39
CA GLU A 37 -1.46 -12.58 14.43
C GLU A 37 -2.26 -11.29 14.50
N THR A 38 -1.59 -10.15 14.34
CA THR A 38 -2.23 -8.83 14.42
C THR A 38 -2.82 -8.36 13.08
N GLY A 39 -2.21 -8.76 11.96
CA GLY A 39 -2.53 -8.23 10.63
C GLY A 39 -2.23 -6.74 10.49
N ASP A 40 -1.35 -6.21 11.35
CA ASP A 40 -1.03 -4.77 11.36
C ASP A 40 -0.04 -4.38 10.26
N ASN A 41 0.64 -5.36 9.66
CA ASN A 41 1.74 -5.17 8.72
C ASN A 41 2.82 -4.22 9.26
N PHE A 42 3.02 -4.27 10.59
CA PHE A 42 3.89 -3.36 11.32
C PHE A 42 4.38 -3.95 12.64
N HIS A 43 5.63 -3.63 12.98
CA HIS A 43 6.20 -3.94 14.28
C HIS A 43 6.99 -2.74 14.83
N GLN A 44 6.49 -2.13 15.91
CA GLN A 44 7.03 -0.89 16.49
C GLN A 44 8.53 -0.99 16.83
N GLY A 45 8.93 -2.07 17.50
CA GLY A 45 10.33 -2.26 17.90
C GLY A 45 11.29 -2.35 16.71
N LEU A 46 10.87 -3.03 15.62
CA LEU A 46 11.66 -3.09 14.38
C LEU A 46 11.76 -1.72 13.70
N HIS A 47 10.65 -1.00 13.64
CA HIS A 47 10.62 0.34 13.02
C HIS A 47 11.53 1.34 13.72
N LEU A 48 11.55 1.33 15.05
CA LEU A 48 12.48 2.15 15.85
C LEU A 48 13.95 1.78 15.59
N LYS A 49 14.26 0.50 15.38
CA LYS A 49 15.62 0.06 15.01
C LYS A 49 16.02 0.57 13.63
N PHE A 50 15.09 0.59 12.66
CA PHE A 50 15.35 1.20 11.36
C PHE A 50 15.64 2.69 11.47
N GLY A 51 14.88 3.43 12.31
CA GLY A 51 15.13 4.84 12.59
C GLY A 51 16.50 5.07 13.25
N ALA A 52 16.80 4.33 14.32
CA ALA A 52 18.05 4.44 15.05
C ALA A 52 19.29 4.11 14.19
N ALA A 53 19.15 3.20 13.22
CA ALA A 53 20.21 2.88 12.26
C ALA A 53 20.27 3.84 11.06
N GLY A 54 19.38 4.85 10.97
CA GLY A 54 19.35 5.84 9.90
C GLY A 54 18.73 5.34 8.58
N TYR A 55 18.21 4.12 8.53
CA TYR A 55 17.66 3.54 7.29
C TYR A 55 16.41 4.27 6.81
N LEU A 56 15.54 4.76 7.71
CA LEU A 56 14.32 5.49 7.34
C LEU A 56 14.66 6.80 6.63
N GLU A 57 15.60 7.55 7.18
CA GLU A 57 16.05 8.81 6.59
C GLU A 57 16.79 8.59 5.27
N ALA A 58 17.71 7.60 5.23
CA ALA A 58 18.48 7.27 4.02
C ALA A 58 17.59 6.76 2.87
N GLU A 59 16.51 6.02 3.16
CA GLU A 59 15.53 5.60 2.17
C GLU A 59 14.70 6.78 1.65
N TRP A 60 14.40 7.78 2.50
CA TRP A 60 13.56 8.92 2.14
C TRP A 60 14.30 10.02 1.40
N LYS A 61 15.51 10.37 1.83
CA LYS A 61 16.35 11.41 1.21
C LYS A 61 16.77 11.05 -0.21
N THR A 62 17.00 12.09 -1.02
CA THR A 62 17.68 11.93 -2.31
C THR A 62 19.16 11.62 -2.10
N GLU A 63 19.83 11.08 -3.11
CA GLU A 63 21.28 10.82 -3.06
C GLU A 63 22.09 12.08 -2.78
N SER A 64 21.69 13.22 -3.35
CA SER A 64 22.33 14.53 -3.10
C SER A 64 22.17 15.05 -1.68
N GLU A 65 21.17 14.55 -0.95
CA GLU A 65 20.92 14.87 0.46
C GLU A 65 21.51 13.83 1.41
N GLY A 66 22.30 12.87 0.91
CA GLY A 66 22.91 11.79 1.68
C GLY A 66 22.02 10.54 1.84
N GLY A 67 20.98 10.44 1.03
CA GLY A 67 20.13 9.24 0.97
C GLY A 67 20.75 8.11 0.14
N PHE A 68 20.04 6.99 0.05
CA PHE A 68 20.46 5.88 -0.78
C PHE A 68 20.49 6.30 -2.27
N ASN A 69 21.59 5.93 -2.94
CA ASN A 69 21.59 5.90 -4.38
C ASN A 69 20.60 4.84 -4.88
N ARG A 70 20.36 4.82 -6.18
CA ARG A 70 19.36 3.97 -6.77
C ARG A 70 19.63 2.47 -6.62
N VAL A 71 20.89 2.05 -6.71
CA VAL A 71 21.30 0.66 -6.55
C VAL A 71 21.06 0.22 -5.09
N ARG A 72 21.53 1.01 -4.12
CA ARG A 72 21.35 0.73 -2.69
C ARG A 72 19.88 0.71 -2.28
N ARG A 73 19.05 1.62 -2.83
CA ARG A 73 17.59 1.59 -2.62
C ARG A 73 16.99 0.27 -3.09
N ARG A 74 17.37 -0.20 -4.28
CA ARG A 74 16.91 -1.48 -4.81
C ARG A 74 17.40 -2.67 -3.99
N ILE A 75 18.66 -2.67 -3.56
CA ILE A 75 19.21 -3.69 -2.66
C ILE A 75 18.40 -3.74 -1.35
N TRP A 76 18.16 -2.58 -0.73
CA TRP A 76 17.43 -2.47 0.52
C TRP A 76 16.00 -3.03 0.40
N GLU A 77 15.28 -2.69 -0.66
CA GLU A 77 13.95 -3.25 -0.94
C GLU A 77 13.95 -4.77 -1.11
N LEU A 78 14.89 -5.30 -1.86
CA LEU A 78 15.00 -6.75 -2.07
C LEU A 78 15.36 -7.49 -0.79
N GLU A 79 16.27 -6.97 0.03
CA GLU A 79 16.64 -7.59 1.31
C GLU A 79 15.53 -7.46 2.34
N LYS A 80 14.77 -6.34 2.41
CA LYS A 80 13.55 -6.22 3.24
C LYS A 80 12.53 -7.30 2.86
N ARG A 81 12.28 -7.49 1.56
CA ARG A 81 11.36 -8.51 1.07
C ARG A 81 11.84 -9.92 1.43
N ARG A 82 13.13 -10.20 1.21
CA ARG A 82 13.73 -11.51 1.56
C ARG A 82 13.59 -11.83 3.04
N ALA A 83 13.77 -10.82 3.90
CA ALA A 83 13.64 -10.95 5.34
C ALA A 83 12.18 -10.96 5.83
N ARG A 84 11.19 -10.74 4.95
CA ARG A 84 9.75 -10.66 5.29
C ARG A 84 9.45 -9.54 6.29
N VAL A 85 10.06 -8.38 6.09
CA VAL A 85 9.76 -7.19 6.89
C VAL A 85 8.28 -6.84 6.76
N PRO A 86 7.54 -6.60 7.87
CA PRO A 86 6.20 -6.02 7.82
C PRO A 86 6.21 -4.70 7.05
N TRP A 87 5.39 -4.57 6.01
CA TRP A 87 5.73 -3.72 4.86
C TRP A 87 4.96 -2.40 4.70
N VAL A 88 3.73 -2.31 5.25
CA VAL A 88 2.79 -1.25 4.82
C VAL A 88 3.19 0.14 5.29
N THR A 89 3.79 0.24 6.43
CA THR A 89 3.72 1.48 7.19
C THR A 89 4.75 2.52 6.83
N TRP A 90 5.92 2.13 6.33
CA TRP A 90 6.94 3.10 5.95
C TRP A 90 6.59 3.84 4.66
N GLY A 91 6.13 3.14 3.62
CA GLY A 91 5.81 3.74 2.34
C GLY A 91 4.78 4.87 2.45
N THR A 92 3.70 4.65 3.20
CA THR A 92 2.66 5.66 3.47
C THR A 92 3.23 6.85 4.24
N THR A 93 3.98 6.60 5.33
CA THR A 93 4.60 7.66 6.11
C THR A 93 5.59 8.48 5.29
N ALA A 94 6.44 7.84 4.51
CA ALA A 94 7.41 8.50 3.63
C ALA A 94 6.74 9.40 2.59
N MET A 95 5.64 8.93 2.00
CA MET A 95 4.83 9.67 1.02
C MET A 95 4.17 10.90 1.65
N VAL A 96 3.55 10.74 2.83
CA VAL A 96 2.93 11.85 3.55
C VAL A 96 3.98 12.86 4.01
N ALA A 97 5.15 12.41 4.48
CA ALA A 97 6.25 13.29 4.88
C ALA A 97 6.70 14.21 3.73
N ARG A 98 6.74 13.72 2.48
CA ARG A 98 7.01 14.57 1.30
C ARG A 98 5.95 15.65 1.12
N SER A 99 4.66 15.31 1.32
CA SER A 99 3.57 16.28 1.24
C SER A 99 3.65 17.32 2.37
N VAL A 100 4.02 16.89 3.60
CA VAL A 100 4.25 17.81 4.72
C VAL A 100 5.40 18.77 4.44
N THR A 101 6.53 18.27 3.93
CA THR A 101 7.68 19.12 3.56
C THR A 101 7.33 20.15 2.49
N LYS A 102 6.48 19.77 1.53
CA LYS A 102 6.15 20.63 0.39
C LYS A 102 5.05 21.65 0.69
N PHE A 103 4.08 21.30 1.54
CA PHE A 103 2.85 22.07 1.72
C PHE A 103 2.57 22.47 3.17
N GLY A 104 3.32 21.94 4.13
CA GLY A 104 3.21 22.30 5.54
C GLY A 104 3.92 23.63 5.86
N SER A 105 3.59 24.21 7.02
CA SER A 105 4.37 25.34 7.54
C SER A 105 5.76 24.88 7.99
N PRO A 106 6.76 25.77 8.04
CA PRO A 106 8.07 25.44 8.56
C PRO A 106 8.02 24.81 9.96
N GLU A 107 7.16 25.35 10.84
CA GLU A 107 6.97 24.87 12.20
C GLU A 107 6.43 23.44 12.23
N LEU A 108 5.48 23.11 11.35
CA LEU A 108 4.94 21.76 11.24
C LEU A 108 5.99 20.76 10.73
N VAL A 109 6.80 21.18 9.77
CA VAL A 109 7.92 20.36 9.26
C VAL A 109 8.93 20.05 10.36
N GLU A 110 9.33 21.07 11.14
CA GLU A 110 10.25 20.91 12.27
C GLU A 110 9.67 20.05 13.39
N GLU A 111 8.37 20.11 13.64
CA GLU A 111 7.68 19.30 14.64
C GLU A 111 7.68 17.81 14.25
N VAL A 112 7.46 17.52 12.97
CA VAL A 112 7.07 16.17 12.52
C VAL A 112 8.23 15.35 11.98
N LEU A 113 9.09 15.92 11.12
CA LEU A 113 10.09 15.14 10.38
C LEU A 113 11.15 14.45 11.24
N PRO A 114 11.68 15.05 12.32
CA PRO A 114 12.64 14.36 13.18
C PRO A 114 12.05 13.06 13.75
N GLY A 115 10.77 13.11 14.15
CA GLY A 115 10.03 11.94 14.63
C GLY A 115 9.80 10.88 13.56
N VAL A 116 9.62 11.29 12.30
CA VAL A 116 9.49 10.36 11.16
C VAL A 116 10.80 9.62 10.94
N PHE A 117 11.93 10.31 10.92
CA PHE A 117 13.22 9.68 10.61
C PHE A 117 13.77 8.81 11.74
N ASN A 118 13.46 9.13 12.99
CA ASN A 118 13.82 8.28 14.12
C ASN A 118 12.81 7.16 14.41
N GLY A 119 11.70 7.08 13.65
CA GLY A 119 10.68 6.02 13.75
C GLY A 119 9.59 6.23 14.81
N HIS A 120 9.58 7.37 15.51
CA HIS A 120 8.57 7.67 16.53
C HIS A 120 7.27 8.24 15.95
N VAL A 121 7.32 8.87 14.78
CA VAL A 121 6.16 9.43 14.10
C VAL A 121 5.84 8.63 12.85
N ARG A 122 4.61 8.16 12.78
CA ARG A 122 4.02 7.48 11.63
C ARG A 122 2.73 8.17 11.23
N MET A 123 2.40 8.06 9.95
CA MET A 123 1.27 8.72 9.35
C MET A 123 0.43 7.74 8.55
N CYS A 124 -0.89 7.89 8.61
CA CYS A 124 -1.84 7.13 7.80
C CYS A 124 -2.69 8.04 6.91
N LEU A 125 -3.46 7.45 5.99
CA LEU A 125 -4.30 8.16 5.03
C LEU A 125 -5.76 8.18 5.47
N GLY A 126 -6.37 9.34 5.54
CA GLY A 126 -7.79 9.54 5.76
C GLY A 126 -8.48 10.01 4.47
N TYR A 127 -8.66 9.12 3.48
CA TYR A 127 -9.22 9.45 2.18
C TYR A 127 -10.64 8.90 1.99
N THR A 128 -10.78 7.58 2.04
CA THR A 128 -12.01 6.85 1.76
C THR A 128 -13.09 7.09 2.79
N GLU A 129 -14.32 7.23 2.37
CA GLU A 129 -15.51 7.35 3.21
C GLU A 129 -16.48 6.19 2.92
N PRO A 130 -17.46 5.92 3.80
CA PRO A 130 -18.44 4.85 3.58
C PRO A 130 -19.16 4.94 2.24
N GLU A 131 -19.41 6.13 1.72
CA GLU A 131 -20.12 6.35 0.47
C GLU A 131 -19.22 6.46 -0.76
N GLY A 132 -17.89 6.49 -0.61
CA GLY A 132 -17.02 6.64 -1.77
C GLY A 132 -15.53 6.53 -1.50
N GLY A 133 -14.84 5.77 -2.35
CA GLY A 133 -13.39 5.59 -2.33
C GLY A 133 -12.70 5.96 -3.64
N SER A 134 -13.22 5.50 -4.79
CA SER A 134 -12.61 5.76 -6.11
C SER A 134 -12.63 7.25 -6.50
N ASP A 135 -13.62 8.01 -6.06
CA ASP A 135 -13.69 9.45 -6.25
C ASP A 135 -13.55 10.16 -4.88
N VAL A 136 -12.33 10.27 -4.40
CA VAL A 136 -12.01 10.91 -3.11
C VAL A 136 -12.40 12.40 -3.06
N ALA A 137 -12.66 13.02 -4.22
CA ALA A 137 -13.11 14.40 -4.29
C ALA A 137 -14.57 14.59 -3.88
N THR A 138 -15.34 13.51 -3.73
CA THR A 138 -16.72 13.53 -3.19
C THR A 138 -16.77 13.55 -1.67
N CYS A 139 -15.66 13.87 -1.01
CA CYS A 139 -15.48 13.92 0.43
C CYS A 139 -16.62 14.66 1.15
N LYS A 140 -17.17 14.02 2.18
CA LYS A 140 -18.24 14.56 3.03
C LYS A 140 -17.76 14.93 4.44
N THR A 141 -16.62 14.40 4.89
CA THR A 141 -15.97 14.83 6.13
C THR A 141 -15.71 16.33 6.06
N ARG A 142 -16.33 17.11 6.95
CA ARG A 142 -16.33 18.58 6.91
C ARG A 142 -15.31 19.15 7.86
N ALA A 143 -14.67 20.23 7.45
CA ALA A 143 -13.89 21.10 8.33
C ALA A 143 -14.48 22.53 8.26
N ALA A 144 -15.00 23.01 9.37
CA ALA A 144 -15.53 24.35 9.50
C ALA A 144 -14.56 25.23 10.26
N ARG A 145 -14.29 26.45 9.76
CA ARG A 145 -13.38 27.39 10.43
C ARG A 145 -14.03 27.95 11.72
N ASP A 146 -13.26 28.00 12.80
CA ASP A 146 -13.63 28.57 14.07
C ASP A 146 -12.44 29.36 14.64
N GLY A 147 -12.36 30.65 14.30
CA GLY A 147 -11.21 31.51 14.60
C GLY A 147 -9.94 31.04 13.88
N ASP A 148 -8.88 30.77 14.65
CA ASP A 148 -7.59 30.25 14.15
C ASP A 148 -7.55 28.73 14.13
N SER A 149 -8.68 28.06 14.33
CA SER A 149 -8.82 26.62 14.37
C SER A 149 -9.88 26.15 13.38
N TRP A 150 -9.95 24.83 13.23
CA TRP A 150 -10.94 24.12 12.43
C TRP A 150 -11.66 23.09 13.29
N VAL A 151 -12.94 22.92 13.07
CA VAL A 151 -13.76 21.87 13.68
C VAL A 151 -14.10 20.85 12.62
N ILE A 152 -13.63 19.60 12.85
CA ILE A 152 -13.76 18.51 11.88
C ILE A 152 -14.81 17.53 12.35
N ASN A 153 -15.74 17.19 11.45
CA ASN A 153 -16.82 16.20 11.66
C ASN A 153 -16.94 15.28 10.45
N GLY A 154 -17.10 13.98 10.71
CA GLY A 154 -17.28 12.96 9.67
C GLY A 154 -16.67 11.62 10.03
N SER A 155 -16.41 10.80 9.02
CA SER A 155 -15.75 9.50 9.23
C SER A 155 -14.95 9.08 8.01
N LYS A 156 -13.88 8.30 8.23
CA LYS A 156 -13.05 7.69 7.19
C LYS A 156 -13.00 6.18 7.39
N MET A 157 -12.98 5.43 6.29
CA MET A 157 -12.85 3.97 6.28
C MET A 157 -11.52 3.53 5.66
N PHE A 158 -11.13 2.32 5.99
CA PHE A 158 -9.90 1.71 5.49
C PHE A 158 -8.65 2.56 5.78
N THR A 159 -8.65 3.24 6.93
CA THR A 159 -7.53 4.04 7.42
C THR A 159 -6.51 3.09 8.08
N THR A 160 -5.74 2.40 7.24
CA THR A 160 -4.76 1.40 7.68
C THR A 160 -3.70 2.04 8.56
N GLY A 161 -3.42 1.40 9.70
CA GLY A 161 -2.43 1.88 10.67
C GLY A 161 -2.90 2.99 11.61
N ALA A 162 -4.14 3.53 11.52
CA ALA A 162 -4.60 4.63 12.37
C ALA A 162 -4.38 4.38 13.87
N HIS A 163 -4.57 3.14 14.34
CA HIS A 163 -4.44 2.76 15.74
C HIS A 163 -3.00 2.78 16.28
N ASN A 164 -2.01 2.86 15.41
CA ASN A 164 -0.59 2.89 15.75
C ASN A 164 0.20 3.98 14.99
N CYS A 165 -0.50 4.96 14.39
CA CYS A 165 0.07 6.18 13.82
C CYS A 165 -0.16 7.38 14.75
N GLN A 166 0.67 8.41 14.62
CA GLN A 166 0.54 9.66 15.38
C GLN A 166 -0.31 10.68 14.65
N TYR A 167 -0.31 10.65 13.31
CA TYR A 167 -1.07 11.60 12.51
C TYR A 167 -1.83 10.89 11.39
N VAL A 168 -2.94 11.50 10.99
CA VAL A 168 -3.66 11.16 9.78
C VAL A 168 -3.59 12.30 8.77
N PHE A 169 -3.19 11.97 7.55
CA PHE A 169 -3.24 12.87 6.39
C PHE A 169 -4.66 12.86 5.85
N LEU A 170 -5.43 13.85 6.28
CA LEU A 170 -6.89 13.88 6.19
C LEU A 170 -7.38 14.82 5.10
N ILE A 171 -8.18 14.29 4.17
CA ILE A 171 -8.95 15.11 3.23
C ILE A 171 -10.30 15.50 3.85
N THR A 172 -10.64 16.80 3.77
CA THR A 172 -11.89 17.36 4.26
C THR A 172 -12.55 18.24 3.21
N ASN A 173 -13.84 18.47 3.37
CA ASN A 173 -14.60 19.44 2.61
C ASN A 173 -14.78 20.73 3.44
N THR A 174 -14.26 21.84 2.94
CA THR A 174 -14.33 23.17 3.58
C THR A 174 -15.32 24.11 2.91
N ASP A 175 -15.84 23.75 1.73
CA ASP A 175 -16.88 24.54 1.02
C ASP A 175 -17.89 23.61 0.32
N PRO A 176 -19.02 23.28 0.97
CA PRO A 176 -20.03 22.36 0.42
C PRO A 176 -20.76 22.92 -0.82
N HIS A 177 -20.59 24.19 -1.15
CA HIS A 177 -21.23 24.84 -2.31
C HIS A 177 -20.32 24.92 -3.53
N ALA A 178 -19.01 24.72 -3.35
CA ALA A 178 -18.05 24.72 -4.45
C ALA A 178 -18.07 23.40 -5.24
N ARG A 179 -17.49 23.42 -6.45
CA ARG A 179 -17.24 22.20 -7.21
C ARG A 179 -16.30 21.28 -6.42
N LYS A 180 -16.54 19.95 -6.45
CA LYS A 180 -15.88 18.95 -5.61
C LYS A 180 -14.34 19.07 -5.49
N HIS A 181 -13.62 19.38 -6.58
CA HIS A 181 -12.17 19.56 -6.54
C HIS A 181 -11.71 20.92 -6.00
N LYS A 182 -12.65 21.86 -5.82
CA LYS A 182 -12.42 23.22 -5.30
C LYS A 182 -13.03 23.45 -3.91
N SER A 183 -13.44 22.37 -3.26
CA SER A 183 -14.02 22.39 -1.91
C SER A 183 -13.13 21.72 -0.88
N LEU A 184 -11.98 21.22 -1.29
CA LEU A 184 -11.16 20.33 -0.47
C LEU A 184 -10.02 21.08 0.20
N THR A 185 -9.79 20.74 1.47
CA THR A 185 -8.61 21.17 2.23
C THR A 185 -7.99 19.95 2.90
N MET A 186 -6.66 19.90 2.92
CA MET A 186 -5.90 18.84 3.55
C MET A 186 -5.37 19.27 4.91
N PHE A 187 -5.40 18.35 5.86
CA PHE A 187 -4.85 18.53 7.20
C PHE A 187 -3.99 17.33 7.60
N LEU A 188 -2.96 17.60 8.40
CA LEU A 188 -2.24 16.58 9.14
C LEU A 188 -2.77 16.55 10.58
N VAL A 189 -3.78 15.74 10.85
CA VAL A 189 -4.47 15.75 12.15
C VAL A 189 -3.79 14.82 13.14
N PRO A 190 -3.43 15.29 14.36
CA PRO A 190 -2.97 14.41 15.42
C PRO A 190 -4.06 13.42 15.83
N LEU A 191 -3.77 12.11 15.81
CA LEU A 191 -4.76 11.06 16.10
C LEU A 191 -5.14 10.94 17.57
N ASN A 192 -4.40 11.59 18.48
CA ASN A 192 -4.72 11.69 19.89
C ASN A 192 -5.63 12.90 20.22
N SER A 193 -6.10 13.64 19.22
CA SER A 193 -7.00 14.78 19.42
C SER A 193 -8.34 14.33 20.03
N PRO A 194 -8.89 15.10 21.02
CA PRO A 194 -10.23 14.81 21.56
C PRO A 194 -11.28 14.77 20.45
N GLY A 195 -12.21 13.81 20.52
CA GLY A 195 -13.27 13.61 19.54
C GLY A 195 -12.91 12.65 18.40
N ILE A 196 -11.69 12.09 18.39
CA ILE A 196 -11.32 11.01 17.47
C ILE A 196 -11.59 9.65 18.13
N GLU A 197 -12.32 8.79 17.42
CA GLU A 197 -12.53 7.39 17.77
C GLU A 197 -12.03 6.50 16.65
N ILE A 198 -11.24 5.46 16.99
CA ILE A 198 -10.65 4.53 16.03
C ILE A 198 -11.20 3.13 16.28
N GLN A 199 -11.94 2.62 15.32
CA GLN A 199 -12.53 1.28 15.36
C GLN A 199 -11.79 0.33 14.41
N GLY A 200 -11.31 -0.81 14.92
CA GLY A 200 -10.64 -1.82 14.11
C GLY A 200 -11.61 -2.53 13.16
N LEU A 201 -11.13 -2.79 11.95
CA LEU A 201 -11.80 -3.56 10.90
C LEU A 201 -10.81 -4.57 10.33
N ARG A 202 -11.21 -5.84 10.19
CA ARG A 202 -10.41 -6.86 9.51
C ARG A 202 -10.90 -7.09 8.09
N THR A 203 -9.97 -7.16 7.18
CA THR A 203 -10.21 -7.51 5.76
C THR A 203 -10.17 -9.03 5.57
N VAL A 204 -10.59 -9.51 4.41
CA VAL A 204 -10.71 -10.95 4.15
C VAL A 204 -9.37 -11.70 4.18
N ASP A 205 -8.27 -11.02 3.90
CA ASP A 205 -6.89 -11.55 4.02
C ASP A 205 -6.40 -11.67 5.48
N GLY A 206 -7.12 -11.08 6.42
CA GLY A 206 -6.79 -11.07 7.84
C GLY A 206 -6.09 -9.80 8.30
N ASP A 207 -5.77 -8.89 7.39
CA ASP A 207 -5.13 -7.63 7.72
C ASP A 207 -6.07 -6.70 8.47
N ARG A 208 -5.48 -5.87 9.34
CA ARG A 208 -6.21 -4.85 10.09
C ARG A 208 -6.17 -3.51 9.39
N THR A 209 -7.36 -2.96 9.19
CA THR A 209 -7.54 -1.56 8.87
C THR A 209 -8.47 -0.91 9.90
N ASN A 210 -8.87 0.35 9.72
CA ASN A 210 -9.69 1.02 10.71
C ASN A 210 -10.76 1.91 10.06
N ILE A 211 -11.84 2.13 10.82
CA ILE A 211 -12.77 3.24 10.64
C ILE A 211 -12.37 4.29 11.67
N VAL A 212 -12.28 5.55 11.24
CA VAL A 212 -11.96 6.69 12.12
C VAL A 212 -13.12 7.67 12.09
N TYR A 213 -13.68 7.94 13.26
CA TYR A 213 -14.75 8.90 13.46
C TYR A 213 -14.19 10.20 14.00
N TYR A 214 -14.71 11.31 13.52
CA TYR A 214 -14.36 12.66 13.94
C TYR A 214 -15.63 13.37 14.44
N SER A 215 -15.66 13.72 15.73
CA SER A 215 -16.77 14.37 16.41
C SER A 215 -16.27 15.65 17.06
N ASP A 216 -16.55 16.78 16.43
CA ASP A 216 -16.11 18.12 16.85
C ASP A 216 -14.60 18.22 17.15
N VAL A 217 -13.79 17.54 16.32
CA VAL A 217 -12.32 17.53 16.48
C VAL A 217 -11.76 18.90 16.16
N ARG A 218 -11.17 19.55 17.17
CA ARG A 218 -10.52 20.85 17.01
C ARG A 218 -9.08 20.70 16.58
N VAL A 219 -8.71 21.36 15.46
CA VAL A 219 -7.38 21.33 14.87
C VAL A 219 -6.93 22.76 14.60
N ASP A 220 -5.75 23.12 15.06
CA ASP A 220 -5.12 24.42 14.79
C ASP A 220 -4.80 24.58 13.28
N ASP A 221 -4.90 25.80 12.73
CA ASP A 221 -4.64 26.08 11.31
C ASP A 221 -3.20 25.72 10.89
N ARG A 222 -2.25 25.65 11.84
CA ARG A 222 -0.86 25.21 11.56
C ARG A 222 -0.76 23.79 11.01
N TYR A 223 -1.77 22.95 11.29
CA TYR A 223 -1.84 21.58 10.75
C TYR A 223 -2.46 21.49 9.35
N ARG A 224 -2.86 22.62 8.77
CA ARG A 224 -3.34 22.67 7.39
C ARG A 224 -2.17 22.53 6.41
N LEU A 225 -2.40 21.76 5.37
CA LEU A 225 -1.44 21.56 4.28
C LEU A 225 -1.91 22.28 3.02
N GLY A 226 -1.14 23.26 2.60
CA GLY A 226 -1.46 24.12 1.46
C GLY A 226 -2.61 25.10 1.75
N GLU A 227 -3.25 25.63 0.70
CA GLU A 227 -4.28 26.66 0.78
C GLU A 227 -5.66 26.07 1.11
N VAL A 228 -6.52 26.87 1.73
CA VAL A 228 -7.94 26.54 1.91
C VAL A 228 -8.58 26.32 0.55
N ASN A 229 -9.35 25.26 0.39
CA ASN A 229 -9.94 24.80 -0.87
C ASN A 229 -8.90 24.41 -1.95
N GLY A 230 -7.60 24.39 -1.59
CA GLY A 230 -6.48 23.97 -2.44
C GLY A 230 -6.08 22.50 -2.25
N GLY A 231 -6.80 21.75 -1.44
CA GLY A 231 -6.46 20.37 -1.04
C GLY A 231 -6.30 19.38 -2.21
N TRP A 232 -6.96 19.61 -3.33
CA TRP A 232 -6.76 18.81 -4.53
C TRP A 232 -5.32 18.90 -5.07
N THR A 233 -4.69 20.06 -4.98
CA THR A 233 -3.29 20.25 -5.38
C THR A 233 -2.35 19.46 -4.47
N VAL A 234 -2.61 19.47 -3.17
CA VAL A 234 -1.84 18.70 -2.19
C VAL A 234 -2.03 17.20 -2.40
N LEU A 235 -3.28 16.75 -2.59
CA LEU A 235 -3.63 15.34 -2.76
C LEU A 235 -3.07 14.71 -4.03
N ARG A 236 -2.94 15.49 -5.11
CA ARG A 236 -2.39 14.99 -6.39
C ARG A 236 -0.95 14.49 -6.26
N GLU A 237 -0.17 15.06 -5.38
CA GLU A 237 1.23 14.67 -5.18
C GLU A 237 1.35 13.18 -4.76
N PRO A 238 0.79 12.76 -3.62
CA PRO A 238 0.82 11.36 -3.22
C PRO A 238 0.06 10.43 -4.17
N LEU A 239 -1.05 10.85 -4.76
CA LEU A 239 -1.78 10.03 -5.73
C LEU A 239 -0.95 9.75 -6.99
N ASN A 240 -0.18 10.70 -7.48
CA ASN A 240 0.70 10.49 -8.63
C ASN A 240 1.80 9.47 -8.32
N VAL A 241 2.35 9.49 -7.11
CA VAL A 241 3.32 8.49 -6.64
C VAL A 241 2.66 7.12 -6.51
N GLU A 242 1.49 7.05 -5.85
CA GLU A 242 0.74 5.81 -5.64
C GLU A 242 0.30 5.15 -6.95
N HIS A 243 -0.08 5.95 -7.93
CA HIS A 243 -0.55 5.46 -9.23
C HIS A 243 0.59 5.17 -10.22
N GLY A 244 1.85 5.40 -9.87
CA GLY A 244 2.97 5.23 -10.81
C GLY A 244 2.89 6.18 -12.00
N ALA A 245 2.21 7.33 -11.85
CA ALA A 245 2.07 8.35 -12.88
C ALA A 245 3.32 9.22 -13.03
N VAL A 246 4.34 8.98 -12.23
CA VAL A 246 5.67 9.57 -12.40
C VAL A 246 6.32 8.93 -13.62
N ALA A 247 6.83 9.75 -14.53
CA ALA A 247 7.53 9.27 -15.72
C ALA A 247 8.58 8.21 -15.32
N PRO A 248 8.68 7.08 -16.04
CA PRO A 248 9.70 6.09 -15.76
C PRO A 248 11.06 6.77 -15.82
N ALA A 249 11.89 6.49 -14.83
CA ALA A 249 13.25 6.97 -14.86
C ALA A 249 13.97 6.39 -16.10
N PRO A 250 14.98 7.10 -16.65
CA PRO A 250 15.62 6.73 -17.93
C PRO A 250 16.15 5.31 -18.02
N ASP A 251 16.37 4.64 -16.92
CA ASP A 251 16.90 3.29 -16.79
C ASP A 251 15.84 2.19 -16.58
N GLY A 252 14.54 2.54 -16.70
CA GLY A 252 13.44 1.58 -16.68
C GLY A 252 13.10 0.96 -15.31
N LEU A 253 13.83 1.30 -14.24
CA LEU A 253 13.50 0.84 -12.90
C LEU A 253 12.37 1.72 -12.32
N GLN A 254 11.20 1.16 -12.12
CA GLN A 254 10.09 1.86 -11.49
C GLN A 254 10.07 1.61 -9.98
N ASP A 255 9.96 2.70 -9.26
CA ASP A 255 9.86 2.73 -7.80
C ASP A 255 8.37 2.76 -7.43
N THR A 256 7.75 1.59 -7.33
CA THR A 256 6.37 1.48 -6.83
C THR A 256 6.31 0.48 -5.69
N SER A 257 6.41 0.98 -4.47
CA SER A 257 6.42 0.17 -3.24
C SER A 257 5.20 -0.76 -3.11
N ILE A 258 4.00 -0.30 -3.51
CA ILE A 258 2.77 -1.09 -3.47
C ILE A 258 2.84 -2.31 -4.39
N MET A 259 3.34 -2.12 -5.61
CA MET A 259 3.46 -3.22 -6.58
C MET A 259 4.54 -4.23 -6.20
N MET A 260 5.61 -3.80 -5.58
CA MET A 260 6.69 -4.67 -5.12
C MET A 260 6.22 -5.68 -4.07
N HIS A 261 5.36 -5.26 -3.13
CA HIS A 261 4.79 -6.19 -2.16
C HIS A 261 3.85 -7.20 -2.82
N GLN A 262 2.90 -6.74 -3.61
CA GLN A 262 1.93 -7.59 -4.32
C GLN A 262 2.62 -8.60 -5.23
N ALA A 263 3.60 -8.13 -6.01
CA ALA A 263 4.48 -8.97 -6.81
C ALA A 263 5.21 -10.02 -5.96
N GLY A 264 5.64 -9.62 -4.77
CA GLY A 264 6.29 -10.48 -3.79
C GLY A 264 5.40 -11.60 -3.27
N VAL A 265 4.20 -11.26 -2.85
CA VAL A 265 3.22 -12.25 -2.36
C VAL A 265 2.87 -13.24 -3.47
N MET A 266 2.65 -12.76 -4.69
CA MET A 266 2.36 -13.61 -5.84
C MET A 266 3.52 -14.58 -6.14
N ALA A 267 4.74 -14.07 -6.22
CA ALA A 267 5.92 -14.88 -6.51
C ALA A 267 6.18 -15.90 -5.39
N GLU A 268 6.11 -15.48 -4.13
CA GLU A 268 6.29 -16.38 -2.98
C GLU A 268 5.25 -17.51 -2.97
N ALA A 269 3.99 -17.24 -3.28
CA ALA A 269 2.95 -18.26 -3.36
C ALA A 269 3.27 -19.30 -4.45
N VAL A 270 3.66 -18.84 -5.65
CA VAL A 270 4.05 -19.74 -6.75
C VAL A 270 5.28 -20.58 -6.39
N ASP A 271 6.31 -19.95 -5.81
CA ASP A 271 7.56 -20.63 -5.42
C ASP A 271 7.31 -21.69 -4.34
N ARG A 272 6.46 -21.42 -3.34
CA ARG A 272 6.08 -22.38 -2.29
C ARG A 272 5.33 -23.57 -2.87
N VAL A 273 4.37 -23.32 -3.76
CA VAL A 273 3.65 -24.42 -4.44
C VAL A 273 4.60 -25.24 -5.29
N ALA A 274 5.48 -24.60 -6.07
CA ALA A 274 6.50 -25.29 -6.87
C ALA A 274 7.41 -26.16 -5.99
N ALA A 275 7.91 -25.62 -4.89
CA ALA A 275 8.72 -26.38 -3.94
C ALA A 275 7.96 -27.54 -3.30
N ARG A 276 6.66 -27.41 -3.07
CA ARG A 276 5.84 -28.48 -2.48
C ARG A 276 5.57 -29.60 -3.48
N VAL A 277 5.22 -29.29 -4.72
CA VAL A 277 4.84 -30.31 -5.72
C VAL A 277 6.02 -31.07 -6.29
N THR A 278 7.23 -30.51 -6.19
CA THR A 278 8.48 -31.19 -6.59
C THR A 278 9.04 -32.11 -5.52
N ARG A 279 8.52 -32.08 -4.29
CA ARG A 279 8.98 -32.99 -3.22
C ARG A 279 8.55 -34.41 -3.55
N THR A 280 9.53 -35.31 -3.56
CA THR A 280 9.30 -36.77 -3.73
C THR A 280 8.65 -37.32 -2.49
N GLY A 281 7.50 -37.97 -2.66
CA GLY A 281 6.78 -38.65 -1.60
C GLY A 281 7.23 -40.12 -1.39
N PRO A 282 6.60 -40.84 -0.46
CA PRO A 282 6.77 -42.30 -0.33
C PRO A 282 6.43 -42.98 -1.65
N GLY A 283 7.35 -43.71 -2.24
CA GLY A 283 7.16 -44.39 -3.52
C GLY A 283 7.87 -43.76 -4.70
N GLY A 284 8.62 -42.65 -4.49
CA GLY A 284 9.47 -42.01 -5.51
C GLY A 284 8.76 -41.11 -6.49
N HIS A 285 7.45 -40.84 -6.28
CA HIS A 285 6.64 -39.93 -7.10
C HIS A 285 6.43 -38.56 -6.45
N CYS A 286 6.31 -37.50 -7.25
CA CYS A 286 5.95 -36.19 -6.79
C CYS A 286 4.62 -35.73 -7.45
N LEU A 287 3.99 -34.70 -6.89
CA LEU A 287 2.73 -34.16 -7.45
C LEU A 287 2.92 -33.60 -8.87
N LEU A 288 4.11 -33.16 -9.21
CA LEU A 288 4.45 -32.65 -10.53
C LEU A 288 4.41 -33.74 -11.64
N ASP A 289 4.45 -35.03 -11.26
CA ASP A 289 4.32 -36.14 -12.21
C ASP A 289 2.89 -36.22 -12.80
N ASP A 290 1.91 -35.59 -12.16
CA ASP A 290 0.56 -35.43 -12.71
C ASP A 290 0.54 -34.32 -13.77
N GLY A 291 0.11 -34.68 -14.99
CA GLY A 291 0.08 -33.75 -16.13
C GLY A 291 -0.83 -32.54 -15.92
N SER A 292 -1.91 -32.67 -15.12
CA SER A 292 -2.79 -31.53 -14.78
C SER A 292 -2.08 -30.57 -13.82
N VAL A 293 -1.38 -31.09 -12.82
CA VAL A 293 -0.57 -30.28 -11.88
C VAL A 293 0.54 -29.56 -12.65
N ALA A 294 1.29 -30.27 -13.47
CA ALA A 294 2.39 -29.70 -14.27
C ALA A 294 1.90 -28.58 -15.20
N TYR A 295 0.76 -28.78 -15.89
CA TYR A 295 0.16 -27.76 -16.77
C TYR A 295 -0.28 -26.53 -15.98
N ARG A 296 -1.00 -26.69 -14.88
CA ARG A 296 -1.57 -25.59 -14.08
C ARG A 296 -0.46 -24.76 -13.42
N LEU A 297 0.56 -25.44 -12.85
CA LEU A 297 1.71 -24.76 -12.31
C LEU A 297 2.51 -23.99 -13.40
N GLY A 298 2.81 -24.66 -14.52
CA GLY A 298 3.50 -24.02 -15.64
C GLY A 298 2.76 -22.80 -16.19
N ARG A 299 1.43 -22.87 -16.29
CA ARG A 299 0.58 -21.73 -16.66
C ARG A 299 0.67 -20.61 -15.62
N SER A 300 0.64 -20.93 -14.33
CA SER A 300 0.72 -19.95 -13.25
C SER A 300 2.07 -19.23 -13.25
N VAL A 301 3.18 -19.97 -13.41
CA VAL A 301 4.53 -19.42 -13.54
C VAL A 301 4.63 -18.49 -14.77
N ALA A 302 4.18 -18.95 -15.94
CA ALA A 302 4.26 -18.15 -17.17
C ALA A 302 3.45 -16.85 -17.08
N ARG A 303 2.26 -16.89 -16.47
CA ARG A 303 1.43 -15.69 -16.23
C ARG A 303 2.06 -14.74 -15.23
N MET A 304 2.61 -15.28 -14.15
CA MET A 304 3.33 -14.49 -13.15
C MET A 304 4.51 -13.75 -13.78
N GLU A 305 5.38 -14.45 -14.52
CA GLU A 305 6.54 -13.85 -15.17
C GLU A 305 6.13 -12.76 -16.17
N ALA A 306 5.09 -13.00 -16.95
CA ALA A 306 4.55 -12.01 -17.87
C ALA A 306 4.04 -10.76 -17.12
N ALA A 307 3.34 -10.93 -16.01
CA ALA A 307 2.83 -9.83 -15.19
C ALA A 307 3.97 -9.03 -14.53
N LEU A 308 4.98 -9.71 -14.00
CA LEU A 308 6.16 -9.08 -13.40
C LEU A 308 7.02 -8.31 -14.42
N SER A 309 6.94 -8.69 -15.69
CA SER A 309 7.65 -8.03 -16.79
C SER A 309 6.90 -6.80 -17.34
N ALA A 310 5.65 -6.60 -16.97
CA ALA A 310 4.84 -5.48 -17.46
C ALA A 310 5.22 -4.17 -16.73
N PRO A 311 5.51 -3.07 -17.47
CA PRO A 311 5.98 -1.83 -16.85
C PRO A 311 4.85 -1.00 -16.25
N GLY A 312 5.14 -0.26 -15.18
CA GLY A 312 4.34 0.80 -14.60
C GLY A 312 2.87 0.48 -14.39
N ILE A 313 2.02 1.33 -14.88
CA ILE A 313 0.57 1.20 -14.76
C ILE A 313 0.02 -0.12 -15.37
N PHE A 314 0.67 -0.62 -16.42
CA PHE A 314 0.33 -1.94 -16.99
C PHE A 314 0.66 -3.06 -16.02
N GLY A 315 1.82 -2.99 -15.36
CA GLY A 315 2.21 -3.93 -14.32
C GLY A 315 1.22 -3.96 -13.16
N ARG A 316 0.71 -2.79 -12.73
CA ARG A 316 -0.33 -2.71 -11.70
C ARG A 316 -1.57 -3.52 -12.04
N VAL A 317 -2.06 -3.40 -13.29
CA VAL A 317 -3.22 -4.16 -13.76
C VAL A 317 -2.87 -5.64 -13.95
N ALA A 318 -1.71 -5.93 -14.56
CA ALA A 318 -1.29 -7.30 -14.85
C ALA A 318 -1.08 -8.13 -13.58
N ILE A 319 -0.37 -7.59 -12.57
CA ILE A 319 -0.13 -8.27 -11.28
C ILE A 319 -1.45 -8.56 -10.57
N ALA A 320 -2.32 -7.55 -10.43
CA ALA A 320 -3.59 -7.72 -9.74
C ALA A 320 -4.51 -8.74 -10.45
N GLN A 321 -4.60 -8.68 -11.76
CA GLN A 321 -5.41 -9.62 -12.55
C GLN A 321 -4.83 -11.04 -12.46
N THR A 322 -3.52 -11.17 -12.65
CA THR A 322 -2.85 -12.47 -12.62
C THR A 322 -2.99 -13.14 -11.27
N MET A 323 -2.80 -12.41 -10.18
CA MET A 323 -2.94 -12.94 -8.83
C MET A 323 -4.35 -13.50 -8.58
N ARG A 324 -5.39 -12.81 -9.03
CA ARG A 324 -6.78 -13.28 -8.95
C ARG A 324 -7.02 -14.53 -9.80
N ASP A 325 -6.35 -14.63 -10.97
CA ASP A 325 -6.54 -15.74 -11.91
C ASP A 325 -5.79 -17.01 -11.48
N ILE A 326 -4.59 -16.88 -10.85
CA ILE A 326 -3.77 -18.04 -10.53
C ILE A 326 -3.97 -18.56 -9.10
N SER A 327 -4.36 -17.72 -8.14
CA SER A 327 -4.48 -18.14 -6.74
C SER A 327 -5.47 -19.30 -6.53
N PRO A 328 -6.62 -19.40 -7.22
CA PRO A 328 -7.46 -20.60 -7.16
C PRO A 328 -6.76 -21.87 -7.68
N ASP A 329 -5.97 -21.76 -8.76
CA ASP A 329 -5.22 -22.91 -9.29
C ASP A 329 -4.16 -23.38 -8.30
N LEU A 330 -3.46 -22.45 -7.62
CA LEU A 330 -2.47 -22.80 -6.59
C LEU A 330 -3.10 -23.55 -5.41
N MET A 331 -4.29 -23.12 -4.97
CA MET A 331 -5.06 -23.81 -3.94
C MET A 331 -5.45 -25.23 -4.38
N ASP A 332 -6.00 -25.38 -5.58
CA ASP A 332 -6.44 -26.67 -6.11
C ASP A 332 -5.29 -27.67 -6.32
N ILE A 333 -4.12 -27.18 -6.75
CA ILE A 333 -2.90 -28.01 -6.90
C ILE A 333 -2.50 -28.66 -5.57
N LEU A 334 -2.64 -27.93 -4.48
CA LEU A 334 -2.26 -28.41 -3.14
C LEU A 334 -3.39 -29.20 -2.47
N GLY A 335 -4.60 -29.17 -2.99
CA GLY A 335 -5.78 -29.85 -2.47
C GLY A 335 -6.29 -29.28 -1.15
N THR A 336 -7.01 -30.09 -0.36
CA THR A 336 -7.71 -29.62 0.85
C THR A 336 -6.79 -29.04 1.92
N ALA A 337 -5.56 -29.49 2.00
CA ALA A 337 -4.57 -28.97 2.94
C ALA A 337 -4.14 -27.51 2.62
N ALA A 338 -4.42 -27.02 1.42
CA ALA A 338 -4.20 -25.63 1.04
C ALA A 338 -5.17 -24.65 1.73
N ALA A 339 -6.31 -25.13 2.25
CA ALA A 339 -7.27 -24.28 2.96
C ALA A 339 -6.87 -23.97 4.42
N LEU A 340 -5.75 -24.53 4.88
CA LEU A 340 -5.24 -24.31 6.22
C LEU A 340 -4.33 -23.07 6.27
N PRO A 341 -4.63 -22.10 7.17
CA PRO A 341 -3.84 -20.87 7.27
C PRO A 341 -2.46 -21.09 7.89
N PHE A 342 -1.63 -20.07 7.87
CA PHE A 342 -0.32 -20.05 8.51
C PHE A 342 -0.35 -20.57 9.95
N GLY A 343 0.63 -21.42 10.29
CA GLY A 343 0.82 -21.98 11.63
C GLY A 343 -0.16 -23.08 12.00
N THR A 344 -0.96 -23.58 11.05
CA THR A 344 -1.84 -24.74 11.25
C THR A 344 -1.12 -26.02 10.88
N ASP A 345 -1.12 -26.99 11.78
CA ASP A 345 -0.55 -28.31 11.51
C ASP A 345 -1.22 -28.95 10.29
N GLY A 346 -0.39 -29.41 9.35
CA GLY A 346 -0.86 -30.03 8.12
C GLY A 346 -1.13 -29.06 6.96
N ALA A 347 -0.92 -27.76 7.12
CA ALA A 347 -0.97 -26.83 6.00
C ALA A 347 0.03 -27.23 4.90
N ALA A 348 -0.43 -27.27 3.63
CA ALA A 348 0.33 -27.87 2.54
C ALA A 348 1.65 -27.16 2.23
N ASP A 349 1.67 -25.85 2.36
CA ASP A 349 2.78 -24.93 2.06
C ASP A 349 2.97 -23.89 3.17
N ASP A 350 2.64 -24.26 4.41
CA ASP A 350 2.61 -23.35 5.57
C ASP A 350 1.62 -22.18 5.37
N GLY A 351 0.51 -22.40 4.65
CA GLY A 351 -0.57 -21.43 4.46
C GLY A 351 -0.31 -20.31 3.43
N GLY A 352 0.75 -20.41 2.64
CA GLY A 352 1.11 -19.36 1.66
C GLY A 352 0.08 -19.20 0.54
N ALA A 353 -0.40 -20.31 -0.04
CA ALA A 353 -1.41 -20.29 -1.08
C ALA A 353 -2.77 -19.80 -0.55
N GLU A 354 -3.13 -20.16 0.68
CA GLU A 354 -4.34 -19.71 1.35
C GLU A 354 -4.33 -18.19 1.54
N TYR A 355 -3.24 -17.64 2.05
CA TYR A 355 -3.08 -16.21 2.19
C TYR A 355 -3.14 -15.48 0.84
N ALA A 356 -2.40 -15.96 -0.17
CA ALA A 356 -2.43 -15.39 -1.51
C ALA A 356 -3.83 -15.39 -2.13
N TYR A 357 -4.62 -16.44 -1.89
CA TYR A 357 -6.00 -16.53 -2.33
C TYR A 357 -6.91 -15.47 -1.70
N ARG A 358 -6.81 -15.26 -0.38
CA ARG A 358 -7.57 -14.21 0.33
C ARG A 358 -7.08 -12.81 0.00
N PHE A 359 -5.78 -12.63 -0.25
CA PHE A 359 -5.18 -11.35 -0.60
C PHE A 359 -5.50 -10.91 -2.03
N ALA A 360 -5.62 -11.85 -2.98
CA ALA A 360 -5.79 -11.57 -4.40
C ALA A 360 -6.97 -10.62 -4.75
N PRO A 361 -8.18 -10.73 -4.16
CA PRO A 361 -9.28 -9.79 -4.43
C PRO A 361 -8.96 -8.36 -4.07
N LEU A 362 -8.21 -8.13 -2.97
CA LEU A 362 -7.91 -6.82 -2.43
C LEU A 362 -6.91 -6.04 -3.30
N VAL A 363 -5.97 -6.75 -3.94
CA VAL A 363 -4.96 -6.17 -4.83
C VAL A 363 -5.57 -5.35 -5.97
N GLY A 364 -6.78 -5.70 -6.40
CA GLY A 364 -7.52 -4.98 -7.42
C GLY A 364 -8.42 -3.84 -6.91
N ILE A 365 -8.38 -3.53 -5.61
CA ILE A 365 -9.30 -2.56 -4.98
C ILE A 365 -8.55 -1.36 -4.40
N TYR A 366 -7.61 -1.58 -3.47
CA TYR A 366 -6.91 -0.49 -2.78
C TYR A 366 -5.85 0.18 -3.66
N GLY A 367 -5.48 1.42 -3.33
CA GLY A 367 -4.53 2.19 -4.14
C GLY A 367 -5.02 2.49 -5.55
N GLY A 368 -6.33 2.55 -5.75
CA GLY A 368 -7.03 2.62 -7.03
C GLY A 368 -7.48 1.27 -7.54
N THR A 369 -8.77 1.19 -7.97
CA THR A 369 -9.33 -0.06 -8.51
C THR A 369 -8.77 -0.38 -9.90
N LEU A 370 -8.87 -1.64 -10.32
CA LEU A 370 -8.48 -2.05 -11.68
C LEU A 370 -9.22 -1.24 -12.76
N GLU A 371 -10.47 -0.86 -12.52
CA GLU A 371 -11.27 -0.05 -13.42
C GLU A 371 -10.71 1.36 -13.55
N VAL A 372 -10.29 1.97 -12.43
CA VAL A 372 -9.62 3.28 -12.43
C VAL A 372 -8.33 3.22 -13.25
N PHE A 373 -7.50 2.21 -13.04
CA PHE A 373 -6.25 2.05 -13.80
C PHE A 373 -6.49 1.80 -15.28
N ARG A 374 -7.48 0.98 -15.63
CA ARG A 374 -7.87 0.77 -17.04
C ARG A 374 -8.36 2.05 -17.69
N ASN A 375 -9.14 2.87 -16.97
CA ASN A 375 -9.54 4.20 -17.45
C ASN A 375 -8.34 5.13 -17.64
N MET A 376 -7.38 5.13 -16.70
CA MET A 376 -6.15 5.92 -16.84
C MET A 376 -5.32 5.49 -18.06
N ILE A 377 -5.20 4.18 -18.31
CA ILE A 377 -4.53 3.65 -19.50
C ILE A 377 -5.28 4.11 -20.77
N ALA A 378 -6.59 3.96 -20.80
CA ALA A 378 -7.39 4.36 -21.95
C ALA A 378 -7.28 5.86 -22.25
N GLU A 379 -7.39 6.70 -21.21
CA GLU A 379 -7.38 8.16 -21.35
C GLU A 379 -5.98 8.71 -21.64
N HIS A 380 -4.97 8.30 -20.84
CA HIS A 380 -3.68 8.97 -20.85
C HIS A 380 -2.60 8.25 -21.66
N VAL A 381 -2.69 6.92 -21.80
CA VAL A 381 -1.69 6.15 -22.56
C VAL A 381 -2.16 5.91 -23.98
N LEU A 382 -3.42 5.51 -24.16
CA LEU A 382 -3.99 5.19 -25.48
C LEU A 382 -4.66 6.40 -26.15
N GLY A 383 -4.86 7.52 -25.45
CA GLY A 383 -5.45 8.74 -26.01
C GLY A 383 -6.91 8.58 -26.44
N LEU A 384 -7.66 7.64 -25.86
CA LEU A 384 -9.06 7.37 -26.23
C LEU A 384 -10.05 8.43 -25.69
N GLY A 385 -9.56 9.40 -24.90
CA GLY A 385 -10.36 10.46 -24.30
C GLY A 385 -11.17 9.98 -23.09
N LYS A 386 -11.84 10.94 -22.43
CA LYS A 386 -12.71 10.64 -21.28
C LYS A 386 -14.03 10.05 -21.75
N PRO A 387 -14.53 8.97 -21.10
CA PRO A 387 -15.86 8.49 -21.37
C PRO A 387 -16.89 9.58 -21.02
N SER A 388 -17.77 9.92 -21.97
CA SER A 388 -18.92 10.78 -21.68
C SER A 388 -20.06 9.89 -21.22
N TYR A 389 -20.37 9.90 -19.93
CA TYR A 389 -21.59 9.26 -19.45
C TYR A 389 -22.75 10.25 -19.64
N ALA A 390 -23.85 9.76 -20.21
CA ALA A 390 -25.10 10.52 -20.21
C ALA A 390 -25.45 10.85 -18.74
N SER A 391 -25.77 12.10 -18.45
CA SER A 391 -26.29 12.46 -17.14
C SER A 391 -27.47 11.52 -16.82
N PRO A 392 -27.57 10.94 -15.62
CA PRO A 392 -28.74 10.17 -15.27
C PRO A 392 -29.97 11.05 -15.49
N PRO A 393 -31.04 10.47 -16.04
CA PRO A 393 -32.27 11.25 -16.26
C PRO A 393 -32.66 11.89 -14.93
N ASN A 394 -32.91 13.21 -14.95
CA ASN A 394 -33.38 13.91 -13.76
C ASN A 394 -34.54 13.12 -13.18
N LYS A 395 -34.36 12.57 -11.97
CA LYS A 395 -35.47 12.01 -11.21
C LYS A 395 -36.39 13.16 -10.80
N ALA A 396 -37.18 13.64 -11.75
CA ALA A 396 -38.35 14.43 -11.42
C ALA A 396 -39.33 13.48 -10.69
N GLY A 397 -39.51 13.73 -9.40
CA GLY A 397 -40.61 13.20 -8.62
C GLY A 397 -40.52 11.71 -8.26
N SER A 398 -39.59 11.28 -7.43
CA SER A 398 -39.81 10.12 -6.56
C SER A 398 -40.34 10.63 -5.22
N ALA A 399 -41.62 10.39 -4.94
CA ALA A 399 -42.18 10.54 -3.61
C ALA A 399 -41.37 9.72 -2.59
N PRO A 400 -41.21 10.17 -1.33
CA PRO A 400 -40.51 9.40 -0.32
C PRO A 400 -41.26 8.08 -0.09
N ILE A 401 -40.54 6.96 -0.23
CA ILE A 401 -41.01 5.68 0.24
C ILE A 401 -41.01 5.77 1.77
N ALA A 402 -42.21 5.83 2.38
CA ALA A 402 -42.38 5.67 3.80
C ALA A 402 -42.11 4.19 4.17
N PHE A 403 -41.14 3.96 5.06
CA PHE A 403 -40.96 2.73 5.83
C PHE A 403 -41.57 2.92 7.20
#